data_8791b40e54f1faf862a086fa1f6967eb
#
_entry.id   8791b40e54f1faf862a086fa1f6967eb
#
_cell.length_a   1.000
_cell.length_b   1.000
_cell.length_c   1.000
_cell.angle_alpha   90.00
_cell.angle_beta   90.00
_cell.angle_gamma   90.00
#
_symmetry.space_group_name_H-M   'P 1'
#
loop_
_entity.id
_entity.type
_entity.pdbx_description
1 polymer ?
#
loop_
_entity_poly.entity_id
_entity_poly.type
_entity_poly.pdbx_seq_one_letter_code
_entity_poly.pdbx_strand_id
1 'polypeptide(L)'
;MFGVLLACVPGEAPPPAQAGPAQPRVVEVTEARLAPHPRTLTLSGSLSALEKVQVAARVEGPITEVRVDLGDEVVLDQVLAAIRPVDYRARVTEQGATVSQAERDLQRALNLGGAGTAEEVEQARTRLAEAKAQRTLASRQLGDTTVRAPFAGAIAARFAAQGTYVKAGTALFDIVATAQLRLTIEVPERYAAVVKIGTPVQVTLRDAVGASRGAARVEVDAAITRVSPVVTPTTRTFTAEAVFSPAGSVLRPGMFVVAELALGDEEGSVRVPRSAVFHVLGHDRVMRVADGLALPQDVELIGEVEAEAVLIGLPAGTPVISRGAALVAPGTPVAPEVAK
;
A
#
# COMPACT_ATOMS: atom_id res chain seq x y z
N MET A 1 -88.29 60.47 -19.21
CA MET A 1 -87.55 59.77 -18.10
C MET A 1 -86.12 59.73 -18.45
N PHE A 2 -85.33 60.55 -17.83
CA PHE A 2 -83.92 60.80 -18.11
C PHE A 2 -83.03 59.68 -17.58
N GLY A 3 -82.20 59.05 -18.38
CA GLY A 3 -81.17 58.12 -18.00
C GLY A 3 -79.80 58.79 -18.05
N VAL A 4 -79.13 58.91 -16.88
CA VAL A 4 -77.84 59.50 -16.74
C VAL A 4 -76.79 58.46 -17.09
N LEU A 5 -75.98 58.67 -18.13
CA LEU A 5 -74.79 57.91 -18.50
C LEU A 5 -73.62 58.42 -17.58
N LEU A 6 -73.11 57.57 -16.71
CA LEU A 6 -71.91 57.83 -15.93
C LEU A 6 -70.69 57.39 -16.76
N ALA A 7 -69.91 58.31 -17.25
CA ALA A 7 -68.65 58.04 -17.93
C ALA A 7 -67.57 57.67 -16.96
N CYS A 8 -67.01 56.44 -17.07
CA CYS A 8 -65.83 55.95 -16.33
C CYS A 8 -64.59 56.56 -16.96
N VAL A 9 -63.87 57.39 -16.22
CA VAL A 9 -62.56 57.93 -16.61
C VAL A 9 -61.49 56.87 -16.24
N PRO A 10 -60.62 56.47 -17.21
CA PRO A 10 -59.50 55.52 -16.82
C PRO A 10 -58.49 56.31 -15.97
N GLY A 11 -58.25 55.83 -14.78
CA GLY A 11 -57.18 56.34 -13.90
C GLY A 11 -55.83 56.02 -14.46
N GLU A 12 -55.05 57.06 -14.64
CA GLU A 12 -53.64 57.04 -15.06
C GLU A 12 -52.83 56.28 -13.99
N ALA A 13 -52.10 55.19 -14.42
CA ALA A 13 -51.25 54.42 -13.55
C ALA A 13 -50.10 55.31 -13.03
N PRO A 14 -49.75 55.24 -11.74
CA PRO A 14 -48.64 56.05 -11.23
C PRO A 14 -47.32 55.65 -11.90
N PRO A 15 -46.41 56.62 -12.20
CA PRO A 15 -45.13 56.34 -12.82
C PRO A 15 -44.31 55.40 -11.94
N PRO A 16 -43.50 54.51 -12.58
CA PRO A 16 -42.63 53.60 -11.80
C PRO A 16 -41.70 54.45 -10.93
N ALA A 17 -41.70 54.16 -9.64
CA ALA A 17 -40.82 54.81 -8.67
C ALA A 17 -39.38 54.68 -9.17
N GLN A 18 -38.73 55.80 -9.51
CA GLN A 18 -37.28 55.86 -9.78
C GLN A 18 -36.56 55.42 -8.49
N ALA A 19 -35.99 54.21 -8.51
CA ALA A 19 -35.12 53.73 -7.47
C ALA A 19 -33.95 54.69 -7.38
N GLY A 20 -33.90 55.53 -6.37
CA GLY A 20 -32.74 56.39 -6.07
C GLY A 20 -31.46 55.54 -5.94
N PRO A 21 -30.27 56.15 -6.09
CA PRO A 21 -29.03 55.41 -5.97
C PRO A 21 -29.01 54.61 -4.66
N ALA A 22 -28.96 53.30 -4.75
CA ALA A 22 -28.95 52.41 -3.59
C ALA A 22 -27.73 52.75 -2.74
N GLN A 23 -27.96 53.18 -1.50
CA GLN A 23 -26.87 53.45 -0.55
C GLN A 23 -26.01 52.18 -0.39
N PRO A 24 -24.67 52.29 -0.48
CA PRO A 24 -23.82 51.13 -0.34
C PRO A 24 -24.01 50.47 1.02
N ARG A 25 -24.29 49.17 1.02
CA ARG A 25 -24.45 48.38 2.26
C ARG A 25 -23.05 48.12 2.85
N VAL A 26 -22.84 48.49 4.10
CA VAL A 26 -21.61 48.13 4.82
C VAL A 26 -21.58 46.61 5.04
N VAL A 27 -20.51 45.97 4.58
CA VAL A 27 -20.29 44.54 4.71
C VAL A 27 -18.89 44.25 5.24
N GLU A 28 -18.79 43.28 6.12
CA GLU A 28 -17.51 42.77 6.65
C GLU A 28 -16.84 41.91 5.60
N VAL A 29 -15.61 42.24 5.20
CA VAL A 29 -14.87 41.53 4.15
C VAL A 29 -13.61 40.91 4.72
N THR A 30 -13.28 39.73 4.22
CA THR A 30 -12.00 39.05 4.48
C THR A 30 -11.38 38.63 3.17
N GLU A 31 -10.07 38.74 3.05
CA GLU A 31 -9.35 38.27 1.87
C GLU A 31 -9.20 36.75 1.88
N ALA A 32 -9.45 36.11 0.74
CA ALA A 32 -9.19 34.67 0.55
C ALA A 32 -7.68 34.41 0.61
N ARG A 33 -7.22 33.66 1.62
CA ARG A 33 -5.81 33.38 1.83
C ARG A 33 -5.42 32.08 1.14
N LEU A 34 -4.32 32.11 0.38
CA LEU A 34 -3.75 30.89 -0.17
C LEU A 34 -3.39 29.95 0.99
N ALA A 35 -3.89 28.73 0.95
CA ALA A 35 -3.60 27.74 1.97
C ALA A 35 -3.54 26.34 1.34
N PRO A 36 -2.37 25.70 1.33
CA PRO A 36 -2.26 24.35 0.83
C PRO A 36 -3.19 23.43 1.63
N HIS A 37 -3.92 22.62 0.91
CA HIS A 37 -4.79 21.60 1.51
C HIS A 37 -4.31 20.23 1.05
N PRO A 38 -3.91 19.35 1.98
CA PRO A 38 -3.41 18.05 1.61
C PRO A 38 -4.51 17.20 0.97
N ARG A 39 -4.28 16.74 -0.25
CA ARG A 39 -5.13 15.75 -0.90
C ARG A 39 -4.78 14.37 -0.42
N THR A 40 -5.73 13.67 0.12
CA THR A 40 -5.59 12.29 0.51
C THR A 40 -6.52 11.38 -0.29
N LEU A 41 -6.04 10.20 -0.64
CA LEU A 41 -6.84 9.16 -1.28
C LEU A 41 -6.90 7.96 -0.35
N THR A 42 -8.09 7.67 0.14
CA THR A 42 -8.34 6.54 1.03
C THR A 42 -8.76 5.33 0.22
N LEU A 43 -8.03 4.24 0.32
CA LEU A 43 -8.28 2.98 -0.37
C LEU A 43 -8.21 1.80 0.59
N SER A 44 -8.88 0.71 0.25
CA SER A 44 -8.69 -0.57 0.94
C SER A 44 -7.48 -1.29 0.34
N GLY A 45 -6.63 -1.84 1.21
CA GLY A 45 -5.48 -2.62 0.82
C GLY A 45 -5.43 -3.97 1.52
N SER A 46 -4.67 -4.89 0.98
CA SER A 46 -4.38 -6.19 1.58
C SER A 46 -2.91 -6.30 1.94
N LEU A 47 -2.65 -6.89 3.10
CA LEU A 47 -1.29 -7.19 3.54
C LEU A 47 -0.90 -8.61 3.17
N SER A 48 0.29 -8.78 2.63
CA SER A 48 0.90 -10.08 2.37
C SER A 48 2.31 -10.13 2.96
N ALA A 49 2.80 -11.34 3.23
CA ALA A 49 4.21 -11.50 3.54
C ALA A 49 5.05 -11.16 2.31
N LEU A 50 6.24 -10.60 2.53
CA LEU A 50 7.18 -10.32 1.44
C LEU A 50 7.61 -11.63 0.76
N GLU A 51 7.85 -12.67 1.57
CA GLU A 51 8.20 -14.01 1.12
C GLU A 51 7.33 -15.05 1.84
N LYS A 52 6.85 -16.03 1.09
CA LYS A 52 6.15 -17.20 1.58
C LYS A 52 6.68 -18.42 0.81
N VAL A 53 7.16 -19.41 1.54
CA VAL A 53 7.71 -20.63 0.95
C VAL A 53 7.12 -21.84 1.64
N GLN A 54 6.73 -22.82 0.83
CA GLN A 54 6.40 -24.16 1.29
C GLN A 54 7.67 -25.02 1.28
N VAL A 55 8.18 -25.35 2.45
CA VAL A 55 9.34 -26.21 2.63
C VAL A 55 8.91 -27.66 2.48
N ALA A 56 9.46 -28.33 1.45
CA ALA A 56 9.18 -29.74 1.16
C ALA A 56 10.39 -30.62 1.44
N ALA A 57 10.13 -31.90 1.70
CA ALA A 57 11.17 -32.91 1.80
C ALA A 57 11.91 -33.03 0.47
N ARG A 58 13.24 -33.02 0.51
CA ARG A 58 14.09 -33.22 -0.70
C ARG A 58 14.48 -34.68 -0.91
N VAL A 59 14.39 -35.47 0.15
CA VAL A 59 14.67 -36.91 0.17
C VAL A 59 13.55 -37.64 0.87
N GLU A 60 13.43 -38.94 0.63
CA GLU A 60 12.41 -39.80 1.23
C GLU A 60 12.89 -40.41 2.54
N GLY A 61 11.95 -40.78 3.40
CA GLY A 61 12.22 -41.48 4.65
C GLY A 61 11.26 -41.09 5.78
N PRO A 62 11.35 -41.80 6.93
CA PRO A 62 10.58 -41.43 8.11
C PRO A 62 11.17 -40.21 8.78
N ILE A 63 10.31 -39.31 9.24
CA ILE A 63 10.68 -38.16 10.06
C ILE A 63 11.06 -38.65 11.45
N THR A 64 12.28 -38.38 11.90
CA THR A 64 12.78 -38.79 13.21
C THR A 64 12.55 -37.73 14.28
N GLU A 65 12.54 -36.46 13.87
CA GLU A 65 12.42 -35.33 14.78
C GLU A 65 11.73 -34.15 14.08
N VAL A 66 10.89 -33.43 14.81
CA VAL A 66 10.32 -32.14 14.42
C VAL A 66 10.60 -31.17 15.56
N ARG A 67 11.24 -30.04 15.29
CA ARG A 67 11.75 -29.09 16.30
C ARG A 67 10.96 -27.80 16.41
N VAL A 68 9.98 -27.59 15.52
CA VAL A 68 9.21 -26.36 15.46
C VAL A 68 7.72 -26.68 15.28
N ASP A 69 6.87 -25.76 15.75
CA ASP A 69 5.42 -25.86 15.62
C ASP A 69 4.81 -24.60 15.01
N LEU A 70 3.49 -24.61 14.80
CA LEU A 70 2.74 -23.48 14.31
C LEU A 70 2.96 -22.23 15.17
N GLY A 71 3.33 -21.12 14.56
CA GLY A 71 3.56 -19.83 15.21
C GLY A 71 4.99 -19.63 15.71
N ASP A 72 5.85 -20.66 15.69
CA ASP A 72 7.25 -20.51 16.11
C ASP A 72 8.02 -19.60 15.15
N GLU A 73 8.83 -18.71 15.71
CA GLU A 73 9.80 -17.92 14.96
C GLU A 73 11.03 -18.76 14.63
N VAL A 74 11.52 -18.63 13.40
CA VAL A 74 12.70 -19.35 12.91
C VAL A 74 13.69 -18.37 12.28
N VAL A 75 14.97 -18.71 12.39
CA VAL A 75 16.05 -17.96 11.73
C VAL A 75 16.57 -18.72 10.51
N LEU A 76 17.27 -18.02 9.63
CA LEU A 76 17.93 -18.63 8.46
C LEU A 76 18.74 -19.86 8.85
N ASP A 77 18.65 -20.94 8.07
CA ASP A 77 19.36 -22.22 8.28
C ASP A 77 19.01 -22.98 9.58
N GLN A 78 18.03 -22.52 10.37
CA GLN A 78 17.55 -23.25 11.55
C GLN A 78 16.98 -24.61 11.14
N VAL A 79 17.33 -25.65 11.90
CA VAL A 79 16.82 -27.01 11.68
C VAL A 79 15.37 -27.10 12.14
N LEU A 80 14.48 -27.46 11.21
CA LEU A 80 13.03 -27.58 11.43
C LEU A 80 12.64 -29.04 11.72
N ALA A 81 13.19 -29.97 10.95
CA ALA A 81 12.93 -31.39 11.09
C ALA A 81 14.13 -32.21 10.60
N ALA A 82 14.19 -33.47 11.02
CA ALA A 82 15.14 -34.44 10.53
C ALA A 82 14.44 -35.67 9.96
N ILE A 83 14.88 -36.10 8.77
CA ILE A 83 14.54 -37.36 8.15
C ILE A 83 15.63 -38.37 8.52
N ARG A 84 15.30 -39.65 8.68
CA ARG A 84 16.25 -40.69 9.10
C ARG A 84 17.50 -40.75 8.20
N PRO A 85 18.70 -40.46 8.73
CA PRO A 85 19.90 -40.33 7.92
C PRO A 85 20.70 -41.62 7.73
N VAL A 86 20.30 -42.73 8.36
CA VAL A 86 21.12 -43.95 8.45
C VAL A 86 21.49 -44.49 7.09
N ASP A 87 20.53 -44.66 6.19
CA ASP A 87 20.73 -45.23 4.85
C ASP A 87 21.57 -44.27 3.96
N TYR A 88 21.39 -42.98 4.12
CA TYR A 88 22.14 -41.94 3.42
C TYR A 88 23.60 -41.88 3.90
N ARG A 89 23.85 -42.04 5.21
CA ARG A 89 25.20 -42.14 5.74
C ARG A 89 25.95 -43.38 5.25
N ALA A 90 25.26 -44.53 5.23
CA ALA A 90 25.82 -45.76 4.67
C ALA A 90 26.25 -45.58 3.19
N ARG A 91 25.41 -44.92 2.38
CA ARG A 91 25.74 -44.61 0.99
C ARG A 91 26.93 -43.68 0.83
N VAL A 92 27.07 -42.63 1.69
CA VAL A 92 28.26 -41.75 1.68
C VAL A 92 29.51 -42.54 2.02
N THR A 93 29.46 -43.46 2.98
CA THR A 93 30.59 -44.32 3.37
C THR A 93 30.97 -45.26 2.21
N GLU A 94 30.02 -45.89 1.57
CA GLU A 94 30.22 -46.77 0.40
C GLU A 94 30.93 -46.02 -0.74
N GLN A 95 30.39 -44.83 -1.13
CA GLN A 95 30.98 -44.02 -2.18
C GLN A 95 32.38 -43.48 -1.78
N GLY A 96 32.58 -43.22 -0.47
CA GLY A 96 33.90 -42.90 0.05
C GLY A 96 34.95 -43.99 -0.15
N ALA A 97 34.56 -45.25 0.06
CA ALA A 97 35.43 -46.39 -0.19
C ALA A 97 35.76 -46.55 -1.69
N THR A 98 34.78 -46.29 -2.56
CA THR A 98 34.98 -46.28 -4.02
C THR A 98 35.95 -45.20 -4.48
N VAL A 99 35.85 -43.98 -3.92
CA VAL A 99 36.83 -42.89 -4.16
C VAL A 99 38.24 -43.32 -3.75
N SER A 100 38.36 -43.86 -2.50
CA SER A 100 39.68 -44.34 -2.01
C SER A 100 40.27 -45.44 -2.86
N GLN A 101 39.46 -46.34 -3.42
CA GLN A 101 39.96 -47.36 -4.36
C GLN A 101 40.41 -46.70 -5.66
N ALA A 102 39.64 -45.81 -6.28
CA ALA A 102 40.02 -45.14 -7.52
C ALA A 102 41.28 -44.28 -7.34
N GLU A 103 41.46 -43.65 -6.16
CA GLU A 103 42.72 -42.93 -5.85
C GLU A 103 43.93 -43.85 -5.80
N ARG A 104 43.82 -45.04 -5.17
CA ARG A 104 44.89 -46.03 -5.17
C ARG A 104 45.21 -46.56 -6.58
N ASP A 105 44.18 -46.78 -7.41
CA ASP A 105 44.33 -47.23 -8.79
C ASP A 105 45.05 -46.18 -9.65
N LEU A 106 44.67 -44.91 -9.53
CA LEU A 106 45.39 -43.81 -10.21
C LEU A 106 46.84 -43.70 -9.73
N GLN A 107 47.09 -43.83 -8.43
CA GLN A 107 48.44 -43.78 -7.91
C GLN A 107 49.31 -44.94 -8.40
N ARG A 108 48.74 -46.15 -8.53
CA ARG A 108 49.43 -47.30 -9.15
C ARG A 108 49.73 -47.03 -10.62
N ALA A 109 48.79 -46.53 -11.40
CA ALA A 109 48.97 -46.20 -12.80
C ALA A 109 50.09 -45.15 -13.01
N LEU A 110 50.15 -44.15 -12.13
CA LEU A 110 51.19 -43.12 -12.12
C LEU A 110 52.56 -43.67 -11.75
N ASN A 111 52.67 -44.64 -10.78
CA ASN A 111 53.89 -45.20 -10.26
C ASN A 111 54.49 -46.26 -11.23
N LEU A 112 53.72 -46.82 -12.14
CA LEU A 112 54.24 -47.77 -13.18
C LEU A 112 55.13 -47.10 -14.21
N GLY A 113 55.37 -45.82 -14.14
CA GLY A 113 56.31 -44.94 -14.82
C GLY A 113 57.04 -45.55 -16.01
N GLY A 114 56.51 -45.38 -17.21
CA GLY A 114 57.07 -45.87 -18.47
C GLY A 114 56.65 -47.29 -18.90
N ALA A 115 56.04 -48.13 -18.04
CA ALA A 115 55.39 -49.39 -18.39
C ALA A 115 53.87 -49.29 -18.53
N GLY A 116 53.23 -48.21 -17.98
CA GLY A 116 51.82 -47.91 -18.17
C GLY A 116 51.58 -46.98 -19.35
N THR A 117 50.51 -47.20 -20.09
CA THR A 117 50.16 -46.32 -21.22
C THR A 117 49.52 -45.02 -20.70
N ALA A 118 49.73 -43.92 -21.43
CA ALA A 118 49.05 -42.63 -21.10
C ALA A 118 47.50 -42.79 -21.02
N GLU A 119 46.98 -43.73 -21.77
CA GLU A 119 45.56 -44.09 -21.79
C GLU A 119 45.09 -44.69 -20.47
N GLU A 120 45.88 -45.60 -19.83
CA GLU A 120 45.54 -46.19 -18.52
C GLU A 120 45.49 -45.15 -17.39
N VAL A 121 46.45 -44.16 -17.43
CA VAL A 121 46.44 -43.04 -16.49
C VAL A 121 45.18 -42.18 -16.68
N GLU A 122 44.81 -41.88 -17.92
CA GLU A 122 43.64 -41.05 -18.23
C GLU A 122 42.33 -41.77 -17.86
N GLN A 123 42.25 -43.07 -18.11
CA GLN A 123 41.11 -43.91 -17.63
C GLN A 123 41.01 -43.92 -16.10
N ALA A 124 42.13 -44.06 -15.40
CA ALA A 124 42.13 -44.00 -13.92
C ALA A 124 41.70 -42.64 -13.39
N ARG A 125 42.11 -41.54 -14.03
CA ARG A 125 41.64 -40.17 -13.71
C ARG A 125 40.13 -40.02 -13.89
N THR A 126 39.62 -40.51 -15.02
CA THR A 126 38.19 -40.48 -15.31
C THR A 126 37.38 -41.24 -14.26
N ARG A 127 37.79 -42.47 -13.90
CA ARG A 127 37.15 -43.25 -12.84
C ARG A 127 37.17 -42.54 -11.48
N LEU A 128 38.27 -41.89 -11.13
CA LEU A 128 38.39 -41.13 -9.92
C LEU A 128 37.41 -39.92 -9.92
N ALA A 129 37.33 -39.22 -11.08
CA ALA A 129 36.41 -38.09 -11.22
C ALA A 129 34.92 -38.53 -11.06
N GLU A 130 34.55 -39.66 -11.67
CA GLU A 130 33.21 -40.26 -11.55
C GLU A 130 32.91 -40.66 -10.10
N ALA A 131 33.85 -41.35 -9.41
CA ALA A 131 33.67 -41.73 -8.01
C ALA A 131 33.49 -40.52 -7.09
N LYS A 132 34.27 -39.46 -7.30
CA LYS A 132 34.14 -38.18 -6.56
C LYS A 132 32.79 -37.52 -6.80
N ALA A 133 32.29 -37.51 -8.05
CA ALA A 133 30.97 -36.99 -8.37
C ALA A 133 29.83 -37.77 -7.65
N GLN A 134 29.92 -39.11 -7.65
CA GLN A 134 28.96 -39.97 -6.96
C GLN A 134 28.97 -39.73 -5.42
N ARG A 135 30.15 -39.62 -4.82
CA ARG A 135 30.24 -39.27 -3.38
C ARG A 135 29.65 -37.91 -3.09
N THR A 136 29.85 -36.91 -3.94
CA THR A 136 29.30 -35.58 -3.78
C THR A 136 27.77 -35.62 -3.81
N LEU A 137 27.17 -36.40 -4.74
CA LEU A 137 25.72 -36.60 -4.81
C LEU A 137 25.18 -37.24 -3.52
N ALA A 138 25.82 -38.32 -3.08
CA ALA A 138 25.44 -39.00 -1.83
C ALA A 138 25.53 -38.05 -0.59
N SER A 139 26.56 -37.22 -0.55
CA SER A 139 26.73 -36.23 0.51
C SER A 139 25.65 -35.14 0.52
N ARG A 140 25.22 -34.69 -0.68
CA ARG A 140 24.07 -33.77 -0.81
C ARG A 140 22.79 -34.41 -0.30
N GLN A 141 22.50 -35.65 -0.71
CA GLN A 141 21.32 -36.39 -0.24
C GLN A 141 21.33 -36.57 1.29
N LEU A 142 22.49 -36.81 1.89
CA LEU A 142 22.62 -36.84 3.34
C LEU A 142 22.37 -35.46 3.96
N GLY A 143 22.85 -34.37 3.37
CA GLY A 143 22.55 -33.01 3.80
C GLY A 143 21.05 -32.70 3.75
N ASP A 144 20.38 -33.18 2.71
CA ASP A 144 18.93 -32.99 2.50
C ASP A 144 18.05 -33.79 3.46
N THR A 145 18.61 -34.70 4.28
CA THR A 145 17.90 -35.34 5.40
C THR A 145 17.62 -34.35 6.54
N THR A 146 18.34 -33.23 6.60
CA THR A 146 18.12 -32.18 7.58
C THR A 146 17.36 -31.03 6.91
N VAL A 147 16.10 -30.89 7.28
CA VAL A 147 15.22 -29.82 6.74
C VAL A 147 15.51 -28.53 7.48
N ARG A 148 15.81 -27.47 6.73
CA ARG A 148 16.19 -26.16 7.27
C ARG A 148 15.30 -25.04 6.76
N ALA A 149 15.22 -23.94 7.53
CA ALA A 149 14.54 -22.74 7.14
C ALA A 149 15.32 -21.99 6.04
N PRO A 150 14.70 -21.63 4.90
CA PRO A 150 15.36 -20.92 3.82
C PRO A 150 15.55 -19.41 4.10
N PHE A 151 14.82 -18.85 5.06
CA PHE A 151 14.92 -17.47 5.53
C PHE A 151 14.36 -17.36 6.97
N ALA A 152 14.57 -16.21 7.62
CA ALA A 152 14.02 -15.90 8.91
C ALA A 152 12.54 -15.51 8.82
N GLY A 153 11.69 -16.08 9.66
CA GLY A 153 10.24 -15.83 9.63
C GLY A 153 9.50 -16.62 10.69
N ALA A 154 8.23 -16.92 10.44
CA ALA A 154 7.38 -17.72 11.32
C ALA A 154 6.76 -18.91 10.59
N ILE A 155 6.53 -20.00 11.32
CA ILE A 155 5.82 -21.18 10.79
C ILE A 155 4.34 -20.87 10.68
N ALA A 156 3.85 -20.76 9.45
CA ALA A 156 2.43 -20.52 9.16
C ALA A 156 1.59 -21.79 9.12
N ALA A 157 2.20 -22.93 8.78
CA ALA A 157 1.56 -24.25 8.87
C ALA A 157 2.61 -25.36 9.05
N ARG A 158 2.24 -26.41 9.75
CA ARG A 158 3.03 -27.62 9.95
C ARG A 158 2.25 -28.84 9.43
N PHE A 159 2.84 -29.56 8.47
CA PHE A 159 2.32 -30.80 7.90
C PHE A 159 3.14 -32.01 8.36
N ALA A 160 4.35 -31.78 8.82
CA ALA A 160 5.27 -32.80 9.28
C ALA A 160 4.89 -33.31 10.67
N ALA A 161 4.85 -34.64 10.83
CA ALA A 161 4.70 -35.28 12.12
C ALA A 161 5.82 -36.31 12.33
N GLN A 162 6.33 -36.43 13.55
CA GLN A 162 7.34 -37.44 13.90
C GLN A 162 6.81 -38.85 13.63
N GLY A 163 7.62 -39.71 13.04
CA GLY A 163 7.25 -41.06 12.64
C GLY A 163 6.59 -41.20 11.27
N THR A 164 6.12 -40.08 10.67
CA THR A 164 5.52 -40.12 9.32
C THR A 164 6.60 -40.38 8.27
N TYR A 165 6.29 -41.27 7.33
CA TYR A 165 7.11 -41.50 6.14
C TYR A 165 6.77 -40.47 5.07
N VAL A 166 7.77 -39.73 4.59
CA VAL A 166 7.62 -38.72 3.53
C VAL A 166 8.39 -39.10 2.29
N LYS A 167 7.90 -38.65 1.14
CA LYS A 167 8.57 -38.77 -0.16
C LYS A 167 9.19 -37.42 -0.54
N ALA A 168 10.14 -37.44 -1.46
CA ALA A 168 10.64 -36.19 -2.05
C ALA A 168 9.48 -35.39 -2.66
N GLY A 169 9.42 -34.08 -2.38
CA GLY A 169 8.33 -33.19 -2.76
C GLY A 169 7.16 -33.09 -1.78
N THR A 170 7.11 -33.92 -0.71
CA THR A 170 6.06 -33.81 0.32
C THR A 170 6.24 -32.51 1.10
N ALA A 171 5.21 -31.66 1.16
CA ALA A 171 5.18 -30.44 1.96
C ALA A 171 5.33 -30.75 3.46
N LEU A 172 6.20 -30.04 4.14
CA LEU A 172 6.48 -30.22 5.57
C LEU A 172 6.09 -29.00 6.40
N PHE A 173 6.41 -27.80 5.93
CA PHE A 173 6.13 -26.54 6.59
C PHE A 173 5.79 -25.44 5.58
N ASP A 174 4.89 -24.52 5.96
CA ASP A 174 4.78 -23.22 5.33
C ASP A 174 5.48 -22.20 6.21
N ILE A 175 6.42 -21.44 5.65
CA ILE A 175 7.14 -20.38 6.32
C ILE A 175 6.80 -19.05 5.67
N VAL A 176 6.53 -18.03 6.49
CA VAL A 176 6.25 -16.66 6.05
C VAL A 176 7.26 -15.70 6.66
N ALA A 177 7.79 -14.78 5.85
CA ALA A 177 8.61 -13.70 6.36
C ALA A 177 7.73 -12.72 7.16
N THR A 178 8.13 -12.40 8.39
CA THR A 178 7.38 -11.51 9.29
C THR A 178 8.05 -10.16 9.49
N ALA A 179 9.34 -10.04 9.12
CA ALA A 179 10.11 -8.81 9.29
C ALA A 179 9.59 -7.64 8.43
N GLN A 180 9.04 -7.95 7.28
CA GLN A 180 8.47 -6.97 6.35
C GLN A 180 7.14 -7.46 5.80
N LEU A 181 6.20 -6.52 5.62
CA LEU A 181 4.92 -6.74 4.98
C LEU A 181 4.85 -5.98 3.67
N ARG A 182 4.12 -6.56 2.72
CA ARG A 182 3.75 -5.92 1.46
C ARG A 182 2.29 -5.52 1.56
N LEU A 183 2.03 -4.21 1.43
CA LEU A 183 0.73 -3.66 1.16
C LEU A 183 0.48 -3.70 -0.35
N THR A 184 -0.65 -4.21 -0.75
CA THR A 184 -1.14 -4.16 -2.13
C THR A 184 -2.45 -3.38 -2.15
N ILE A 185 -2.53 -2.34 -2.99
CA ILE A 185 -3.70 -1.48 -3.17
C ILE A 185 -4.06 -1.38 -4.65
N GLU A 186 -5.37 -1.28 -4.92
CA GLU A 186 -5.90 -1.05 -6.26
C GLU A 186 -6.26 0.43 -6.41
N VAL A 187 -5.49 1.14 -7.23
CA VAL A 187 -5.61 2.59 -7.44
C VAL A 187 -6.39 2.87 -8.72
N PRO A 188 -7.47 3.68 -8.71
CA PRO A 188 -8.19 4.05 -9.92
C PRO A 188 -7.31 4.78 -10.94
N GLU A 189 -7.50 4.50 -12.25
CA GLU A 189 -6.67 5.00 -13.36
C GLU A 189 -6.55 6.53 -13.39
N ARG A 190 -7.58 7.26 -12.94
CA ARG A 190 -7.56 8.73 -12.87
C ARG A 190 -6.44 9.31 -12.00
N TYR A 191 -5.88 8.51 -11.08
CA TYR A 191 -4.79 8.91 -10.21
C TYR A 191 -3.40 8.50 -10.74
N ALA A 192 -3.31 7.90 -11.94
CA ALA A 192 -2.07 7.39 -12.50
C ALA A 192 -0.98 8.48 -12.71
N ALA A 193 -1.38 9.73 -12.94
CA ALA A 193 -0.45 10.84 -13.08
C ALA A 193 0.20 11.26 -11.75
N VAL A 194 -0.49 11.04 -10.63
CA VAL A 194 -0.13 11.53 -9.30
C VAL A 194 0.51 10.45 -8.44
N VAL A 195 -0.04 9.23 -8.44
CA VAL A 195 0.50 8.11 -7.65
C VAL A 195 1.74 7.54 -8.33
N LYS A 196 2.89 7.73 -7.71
CA LYS A 196 4.21 7.32 -8.21
C LYS A 196 5.00 6.58 -7.13
N ILE A 197 6.12 5.99 -7.53
CA ILE A 197 7.10 5.47 -6.58
C ILE A 197 7.54 6.62 -5.68
N GLY A 198 7.54 6.40 -4.36
CA GLY A 198 7.83 7.40 -3.35
C GLY A 198 6.60 8.14 -2.80
N THR A 199 5.39 7.97 -3.38
CA THR A 199 4.16 8.53 -2.80
C THR A 199 3.98 8.04 -1.37
N PRO A 200 3.85 8.94 -0.36
CA PRO A 200 3.63 8.54 1.01
C PRO A 200 2.28 7.86 1.19
N VAL A 201 2.25 6.80 1.97
CA VAL A 201 1.03 6.08 2.32
C VAL A 201 1.01 5.78 3.81
N GLN A 202 -0.09 6.14 4.46
CA GLN A 202 -0.35 5.77 5.84
C GLN A 202 -1.24 4.52 5.87
N VAL A 203 -0.77 3.49 6.55
CA VAL A 203 -1.46 2.20 6.68
C VAL A 203 -2.18 2.16 8.04
N THR A 204 -3.49 2.05 8.01
CA THR A 204 -4.32 2.05 9.22
C THR A 204 -5.11 0.75 9.30
N LEU A 205 -5.06 0.08 10.46
CA LEU A 205 -5.96 -1.01 10.79
C LEU A 205 -7.23 -0.43 11.43
N ARG A 206 -8.39 -0.57 10.75
CA ARG A 206 -9.70 -0.26 11.34
C ARG A 206 -10.27 -1.50 12.02
N ASP A 207 -10.92 -1.28 13.16
CA ASP A 207 -11.70 -2.31 13.86
C ASP A 207 -10.93 -3.53 14.41
N ALA A 208 -9.84 -3.30 15.14
CA ALA A 208 -9.32 -4.34 16.03
C ALA A 208 -10.42 -4.62 17.10
N VAL A 209 -11.04 -5.80 17.02
CA VAL A 209 -12.03 -6.26 18.02
C VAL A 209 -11.38 -6.25 19.40
N GLY A 210 -11.93 -5.49 20.33
CA GLY A 210 -11.36 -5.28 21.67
C GLY A 210 -10.76 -3.88 21.88
N ALA A 211 -10.65 -3.06 20.85
CA ALA A 211 -10.35 -1.65 21.01
C ALA A 211 -11.59 -0.94 21.59
N SER A 212 -11.57 -0.64 22.87
CA SER A 212 -12.52 0.32 23.50
C SER A 212 -12.53 1.58 22.64
N ARG A 213 -13.68 2.28 22.56
CA ARG A 213 -13.76 3.60 21.91
C ARG A 213 -12.61 4.48 22.42
N GLY A 214 -11.54 4.65 21.62
CA GLY A 214 -10.30 5.33 22.02
C GLY A 214 -9.04 4.48 21.98
N ALA A 215 -9.11 3.17 21.66
CA ALA A 215 -7.94 2.31 21.57
C ALA A 215 -7.14 2.56 20.28
N ALA A 216 -5.83 2.47 20.44
CA ALA A 216 -4.81 2.87 19.50
C ALA A 216 -5.08 2.38 18.08
N ARG A 217 -5.34 3.32 17.20
CA ARG A 217 -5.26 3.19 15.76
C ARG A 217 -3.84 2.72 15.46
N VAL A 218 -3.67 1.56 14.88
CA VAL A 218 -2.35 1.15 14.43
C VAL A 218 -2.10 1.89 13.12
N GLU A 219 -1.22 2.86 13.18
CA GLU A 219 -0.81 3.66 12.03
C GLU A 219 0.65 3.35 11.73
N VAL A 220 0.95 3.04 10.48
CA VAL A 220 2.31 2.80 10.02
C VAL A 220 2.51 3.59 8.75
N ASP A 221 3.53 4.44 8.77
CA ASP A 221 3.93 5.21 7.60
C ASP A 221 4.78 4.34 6.67
N ALA A 222 4.47 4.41 5.39
CA ALA A 222 5.18 3.72 4.32
C ALA A 222 5.25 4.61 3.08
N ALA A 223 5.88 4.12 2.03
CA ALA A 223 5.87 4.77 0.73
C ALA A 223 5.65 3.72 -0.36
N ILE A 224 5.02 4.12 -1.45
CA ILE A 224 4.85 3.27 -2.62
C ILE A 224 6.23 2.91 -3.18
N THR A 225 6.52 1.61 -3.25
CA THR A 225 7.78 1.08 -3.77
C THR A 225 7.68 0.58 -5.20
N ARG A 226 6.47 0.19 -5.62
CA ARG A 226 6.20 -0.31 -6.97
C ARG A 226 4.83 0.13 -7.44
N VAL A 227 4.73 0.39 -8.75
CA VAL A 227 3.47 0.71 -9.43
C VAL A 227 3.40 -0.16 -10.68
N SER A 228 2.28 -0.85 -10.87
CA SER A 228 2.05 -1.67 -12.05
C SER A 228 1.98 -0.78 -13.30
N PRO A 229 2.66 -1.13 -14.39
CA PRO A 229 2.55 -0.42 -15.66
C PRO A 229 1.25 -0.74 -16.41
N VAL A 230 0.45 -1.69 -15.91
CA VAL A 230 -0.76 -2.17 -16.58
C VAL A 230 -1.98 -1.79 -15.76
N VAL A 231 -2.99 -1.24 -16.44
CA VAL A 231 -4.33 -0.99 -15.89
C VAL A 231 -5.21 -2.20 -16.17
N THR A 232 -5.92 -2.69 -15.17
CA THR A 232 -6.89 -3.79 -15.32
C THR A 232 -8.18 -3.25 -15.96
N PRO A 233 -8.57 -3.65 -17.17
CA PRO A 233 -9.67 -3.02 -17.91
C PRO A 233 -11.04 -3.19 -17.23
N THR A 234 -11.25 -4.28 -16.49
CA THR A 234 -12.52 -4.60 -15.82
C THR A 234 -12.80 -3.69 -14.63
N THR A 235 -11.78 -3.35 -13.85
CA THR A 235 -11.90 -2.51 -12.65
C THR A 235 -11.45 -1.07 -12.90
N ARG A 236 -10.75 -0.81 -14.00
CA ARG A 236 -10.07 0.46 -14.29
C ARG A 236 -9.15 0.90 -13.18
N THR A 237 -8.39 -0.05 -12.63
CA THR A 237 -7.43 0.17 -11.57
C THR A 237 -6.05 -0.33 -11.99
N PHE A 238 -5.02 0.20 -11.38
CA PHE A 238 -3.68 -0.35 -11.42
C PHE A 238 -3.22 -0.68 -10.00
N THR A 239 -2.37 -1.68 -9.89
CA THR A 239 -1.85 -2.13 -8.59
C THR A 239 -0.67 -1.26 -8.18
N ALA A 240 -0.69 -0.77 -6.94
CA ALA A 240 0.46 -0.16 -6.29
C ALA A 240 0.84 -0.96 -5.04
N GLU A 241 2.14 -1.09 -4.79
CA GLU A 241 2.68 -1.83 -3.66
C GLU A 241 3.57 -0.94 -2.80
N ALA A 242 3.45 -1.12 -1.48
CA ALA A 242 4.37 -0.56 -0.50
C ALA A 242 4.94 -1.68 0.36
N VAL A 243 6.23 -1.59 0.70
CA VAL A 243 6.90 -2.52 1.61
C VAL A 243 7.30 -1.75 2.86
N PHE A 244 6.92 -2.27 4.02
CA PHE A 244 7.19 -1.64 5.30
C PHE A 244 7.44 -2.69 6.39
N SER A 245 8.06 -2.26 7.50
CA SER A 245 8.28 -3.10 8.66
C SER A 245 7.15 -2.87 9.68
N PRO A 246 6.42 -3.93 10.07
CA PRO A 246 5.32 -3.82 11.03
C PRO A 246 5.80 -3.76 12.49
N ALA A 247 7.04 -3.37 12.76
CA ALA A 247 7.70 -3.47 14.06
C ALA A 247 6.78 -3.06 15.24
N GLY A 248 6.52 -4.01 16.14
CA GLY A 248 5.68 -3.80 17.33
C GLY A 248 4.17 -3.70 17.06
N SER A 249 3.71 -3.84 15.81
CA SER A 249 2.29 -3.77 15.47
C SER A 249 1.63 -5.16 15.44
N VAL A 250 0.29 -5.17 15.54
CA VAL A 250 -0.52 -6.40 15.38
C VAL A 250 -0.76 -6.78 13.93
N LEU A 251 -0.18 -6.05 12.97
CA LEU A 251 -0.35 -6.28 11.55
C LEU A 251 0.25 -7.64 11.14
N ARG A 252 -0.53 -8.44 10.42
CA ARG A 252 -0.13 -9.77 9.95
C ARG A 252 -0.44 -9.94 8.47
N PRO A 253 0.29 -10.79 7.75
CA PRO A 253 -0.08 -11.20 6.40
C PRO A 253 -1.51 -11.74 6.35
N GLY A 254 -2.26 -11.37 5.33
CA GLY A 254 -3.66 -11.76 5.15
C GLY A 254 -4.68 -10.75 5.70
N MET A 255 -4.26 -9.72 6.44
CA MET A 255 -5.15 -8.68 6.93
C MET A 255 -5.51 -7.67 5.83
N PHE A 256 -6.74 -7.12 5.94
CA PHE A 256 -7.16 -5.94 5.18
C PHE A 256 -6.93 -4.69 6.03
N VAL A 257 -6.48 -3.64 5.36
CA VAL A 257 -6.15 -2.36 5.97
C VAL A 257 -6.71 -1.22 5.15
N VAL A 258 -6.77 -0.04 5.74
CA VAL A 258 -7.04 1.20 5.02
C VAL A 258 -5.70 1.86 4.74
N ALA A 259 -5.49 2.22 3.48
CA ALA A 259 -4.33 2.95 3.00
C ALA A 259 -4.75 4.38 2.65
N GLU A 260 -4.16 5.36 3.28
CA GLU A 260 -4.34 6.78 2.98
C GLU A 260 -3.11 7.30 2.24
N LEU A 261 -3.24 7.56 0.93
CA LEU A 261 -2.16 8.07 0.10
C LEU A 261 -2.17 9.59 0.13
N ALA A 262 -1.03 10.19 0.41
CA ALA A 262 -0.84 11.64 0.26
C ALA A 262 -0.55 11.97 -1.20
N LEU A 263 -1.47 12.67 -1.86
CA LEU A 263 -1.36 13.03 -3.28
C LEU A 263 -0.71 14.41 -3.52
N GLY A 264 -0.16 15.03 -2.47
CA GLY A 264 0.33 16.41 -2.49
C GLY A 264 -0.77 17.40 -2.10
N ASP A 265 -0.45 18.66 -2.24
CA ASP A 265 -1.39 19.74 -1.92
C ASP A 265 -2.28 20.06 -3.12
N GLU A 266 -3.51 20.47 -2.86
CA GLU A 266 -4.42 20.98 -3.90
C GLU A 266 -3.94 22.37 -4.33
N GLU A 267 -3.55 22.48 -5.60
CA GLU A 267 -3.11 23.77 -6.16
C GLU A 267 -4.27 24.76 -6.24
N GLY A 268 -4.02 26.00 -5.78
CA GLY A 268 -5.01 27.07 -5.85
C GLY A 268 -6.09 27.01 -4.77
N SER A 269 -5.95 26.18 -3.77
CA SER A 269 -6.87 26.17 -2.63
C SER A 269 -6.67 27.42 -1.75
N VAL A 270 -7.81 27.99 -1.33
CA VAL A 270 -7.84 29.18 -0.47
C VAL A 270 -8.68 28.93 0.77
N ARG A 271 -8.36 29.61 1.86
CA ARG A 271 -9.16 29.62 3.08
C ARG A 271 -9.96 30.89 3.20
N VAL A 272 -11.20 30.72 3.61
CA VAL A 272 -12.11 31.81 3.98
C VAL A 272 -12.85 31.40 5.25
N PRO A 273 -13.38 32.37 6.06
CA PRO A 273 -14.24 32.01 7.18
C PRO A 273 -15.41 31.14 6.72
N ARG A 274 -15.77 30.10 7.49
CA ARG A 274 -16.90 29.21 7.15
C ARG A 274 -18.21 29.98 6.93
N SER A 275 -18.38 31.11 7.65
CA SER A 275 -19.55 32.00 7.53
C SER A 275 -19.66 32.74 6.19
N ALA A 276 -18.57 32.78 5.39
CA ALA A 276 -18.57 33.38 4.04
C ALA A 276 -19.17 32.42 2.98
N VAL A 277 -19.20 31.11 3.27
CA VAL A 277 -19.71 30.12 2.33
C VAL A 277 -21.17 29.81 2.62
N PHE A 278 -21.99 29.88 1.59
CA PHE A 278 -23.41 29.53 1.63
C PHE A 278 -23.80 28.61 0.49
N HIS A 279 -24.82 27.79 0.72
CA HIS A 279 -25.26 26.78 -0.23
C HIS A 279 -26.56 27.22 -0.92
N VAL A 280 -26.57 27.26 -2.25
CA VAL A 280 -27.76 27.64 -3.03
C VAL A 280 -27.90 26.72 -4.24
N LEU A 281 -29.08 26.13 -4.42
CA LEU A 281 -29.41 25.27 -5.57
C LEU A 281 -28.44 24.11 -5.82
N GLY A 282 -27.86 23.55 -4.74
CA GLY A 282 -26.93 22.44 -4.86
C GLY A 282 -25.47 22.82 -5.08
N HIS A 283 -25.14 24.11 -5.08
CA HIS A 283 -23.77 24.63 -5.25
C HIS A 283 -23.34 25.46 -4.05
N ASP A 284 -22.06 25.31 -3.70
CA ASP A 284 -21.43 26.18 -2.70
C ASP A 284 -21.00 27.48 -3.37
N ARG A 285 -21.27 28.60 -2.72
CA ARG A 285 -21.01 29.97 -3.22
C ARG A 285 -20.40 30.84 -2.16
N VAL A 286 -19.63 31.80 -2.67
CA VAL A 286 -19.18 32.97 -1.87
C VAL A 286 -19.64 34.24 -2.57
N MET A 287 -19.79 35.33 -1.80
CA MET A 287 -20.00 36.66 -2.36
C MET A 287 -18.67 37.39 -2.40
N ARG A 288 -18.07 37.53 -3.58
CA ARG A 288 -16.86 38.33 -3.76
C ARG A 288 -17.23 39.79 -3.95
N VAL A 289 -16.34 40.67 -3.52
CA VAL A 289 -16.48 42.10 -3.77
C VAL A 289 -15.56 42.51 -4.92
N ALA A 290 -16.16 43.02 -6.01
CA ALA A 290 -15.42 43.52 -7.15
C ALA A 290 -16.05 44.86 -7.61
N ASP A 291 -15.25 45.87 -7.84
CA ASP A 291 -15.70 47.23 -8.27
C ASP A 291 -16.80 47.82 -7.37
N GLY A 292 -16.75 47.52 -6.06
CA GLY A 292 -17.76 47.95 -5.11
C GLY A 292 -19.09 47.26 -5.19
N LEU A 293 -19.19 46.14 -5.94
CA LEU A 293 -20.39 45.34 -6.09
C LEU A 293 -20.19 43.92 -5.49
N ALA A 294 -21.23 43.38 -4.90
CA ALA A 294 -21.27 42.00 -4.41
C ALA A 294 -21.65 41.05 -5.57
N LEU A 295 -20.71 40.18 -5.95
CA LEU A 295 -20.91 39.24 -7.05
C LEU A 295 -20.81 37.79 -6.53
N PRO A 296 -21.79 36.93 -6.84
CA PRO A 296 -21.72 35.53 -6.47
C PRO A 296 -20.64 34.81 -7.29
N GLN A 297 -19.85 33.97 -6.62
CA GLN A 297 -18.84 33.11 -7.22
C GLN A 297 -19.11 31.69 -6.79
N ASP A 298 -19.28 30.79 -7.77
CA ASP A 298 -19.36 29.35 -7.48
C ASP A 298 -17.99 28.84 -7.07
N VAL A 299 -17.94 28.04 -6.02
CA VAL A 299 -16.73 27.48 -5.43
C VAL A 299 -16.99 26.02 -5.07
N GLU A 300 -15.92 25.25 -4.95
CA GLU A 300 -15.99 23.88 -4.46
C GLU A 300 -15.40 23.82 -3.05
N LEU A 301 -16.21 23.38 -2.08
CA LEU A 301 -15.77 23.17 -0.70
C LEU A 301 -15.05 21.82 -0.61
N ILE A 302 -13.72 21.84 -0.40
CA ILE A 302 -12.89 20.63 -0.34
C ILE A 302 -12.57 20.20 1.09
N GLY A 303 -12.74 21.06 2.07
CA GLY A 303 -12.50 20.76 3.48
C GLY A 303 -12.81 21.89 4.42
N GLU A 304 -12.78 21.58 5.70
CA GLU A 304 -12.92 22.56 6.79
C GLU A 304 -11.79 22.36 7.80
N VAL A 305 -11.15 23.44 8.20
CA VAL A 305 -10.10 23.43 9.20
C VAL A 305 -10.43 24.48 10.26
N GLU A 306 -10.71 24.02 11.49
CA GLU A 306 -11.22 24.85 12.58
C GLU A 306 -12.53 25.56 12.19
N ALA A 307 -12.52 26.90 12.06
CA ALA A 307 -13.66 27.71 11.64
C ALA A 307 -13.52 28.26 10.21
N GLU A 308 -12.57 27.75 9.43
CA GLU A 308 -12.31 28.17 8.07
C GLU A 308 -12.70 27.08 7.06
N ALA A 309 -13.30 27.50 5.96
CA ALA A 309 -13.60 26.66 4.80
C ALA A 309 -12.44 26.71 3.81
N VAL A 310 -12.02 25.55 3.29
CA VAL A 310 -11.03 25.44 2.22
C VAL A 310 -11.75 25.25 0.90
N LEU A 311 -11.49 26.16 -0.03
CA LEU A 311 -12.21 26.26 -1.30
C LEU A 311 -11.29 26.21 -2.51
N ILE A 312 -11.82 25.69 -3.61
CA ILE A 312 -11.26 25.81 -4.97
C ILE A 312 -12.18 26.68 -5.81
N GLY A 313 -11.63 27.34 -6.83
CA GLY A 313 -12.39 28.17 -7.77
C GLY A 313 -12.41 29.66 -7.38
N LEU A 314 -11.64 30.05 -6.37
CA LEU A 314 -11.50 31.44 -5.96
C LEU A 314 -10.01 31.83 -5.98
N PRO A 315 -9.60 32.91 -6.67
CA PRO A 315 -8.22 33.39 -6.65
C PRO A 315 -7.82 33.90 -5.24
N ALA A 316 -6.57 33.64 -4.84
CA ALA A 316 -6.03 34.19 -3.62
C ALA A 316 -6.04 35.73 -3.63
N GLY A 317 -6.26 36.37 -2.48
CA GLY A 317 -6.39 37.81 -2.35
C GLY A 317 -7.76 38.37 -2.74
N THR A 318 -8.72 37.52 -3.20
CA THR A 318 -10.06 37.99 -3.50
C THR A 318 -10.79 38.37 -2.22
N PRO A 319 -11.32 39.61 -2.12
CA PRO A 319 -12.14 40.01 -0.98
C PRO A 319 -13.50 39.34 -1.04
N VAL A 320 -13.87 38.61 0.02
CA VAL A 320 -15.17 37.94 0.17
C VAL A 320 -15.91 38.45 1.40
N ILE A 321 -17.23 38.50 1.33
CA ILE A 321 -18.07 38.87 2.44
C ILE A 321 -18.01 37.78 3.50
N SER A 322 -17.45 38.10 4.68
CA SER A 322 -17.21 37.12 5.75
C SER A 322 -18.46 36.78 6.54
N ARG A 323 -19.43 37.69 6.61
CA ARG A 323 -20.67 37.50 7.40
C ARG A 323 -21.90 38.04 6.67
N GLY A 324 -22.96 37.24 6.66
CA GLY A 324 -24.23 37.64 6.03
C GLY A 324 -24.22 37.60 4.49
N ALA A 325 -23.28 36.90 3.87
CA ALA A 325 -23.16 36.79 2.40
C ALA A 325 -24.45 36.36 1.71
N ALA A 326 -25.21 35.42 2.29
CA ALA A 326 -26.48 34.93 1.78
C ALA A 326 -27.63 35.99 1.79
N LEU A 327 -27.47 37.06 2.53
CA LEU A 327 -28.46 38.13 2.68
C LEU A 327 -28.19 39.32 1.72
N VAL A 328 -27.15 39.26 0.94
CA VAL A 328 -26.77 40.30 -0.03
C VAL A 328 -27.17 39.85 -1.43
N ALA A 329 -28.03 40.63 -2.09
CA ALA A 329 -28.44 40.30 -3.43
C ALA A 329 -27.31 40.51 -4.44
N PRO A 330 -27.17 39.68 -5.49
CA PRO A 330 -26.18 39.88 -6.54
C PRO A 330 -26.27 41.29 -7.16
N GLY A 331 -25.11 41.94 -7.35
CA GLY A 331 -25.03 43.29 -7.91
C GLY A 331 -25.35 44.43 -6.94
N THR A 332 -25.53 44.13 -5.64
CA THR A 332 -25.74 45.18 -4.63
C THR A 332 -24.47 46.01 -4.44
N PRO A 333 -24.52 47.36 -4.46
CA PRO A 333 -23.38 48.18 -4.05
C PRO A 333 -23.03 47.96 -2.60
N VAL A 334 -21.74 47.66 -2.33
CA VAL A 334 -21.24 47.37 -0.98
C VAL A 334 -20.04 48.24 -0.65
N ALA A 335 -19.99 48.68 0.61
CA ALA A 335 -18.80 49.37 1.19
C ALA A 335 -18.06 48.35 2.07
N PRO A 336 -16.85 47.92 1.67
CA PRO A 336 -16.11 46.92 2.43
C PRO A 336 -15.56 47.52 3.72
N GLU A 337 -15.83 46.84 4.84
CA GLU A 337 -15.13 47.07 6.11
C GLU A 337 -14.31 45.82 6.42
N VAL A 338 -13.00 46.03 6.60
CA VAL A 338 -12.10 44.87 6.82
C VAL A 338 -12.35 44.30 8.21
N ALA A 339 -12.60 43.01 8.28
CA ALA A 339 -12.70 42.29 9.54
C ALA A 339 -11.40 42.40 10.34
N LYS A 340 -11.52 42.84 11.60
CA LYS A 340 -10.39 42.98 12.53
C LYS A 340 -10.01 41.66 13.17
#